data_eb93bd1dd75f1ba63da1f6851d2db038
#
_entry.id   eb93bd1dd75f1ba63da1f6851d2db038
#
_cell.length_a   1.000
_cell.length_b   1.000
_cell.length_c   1.000
_cell.angle_alpha   90.00
_cell.angle_beta   90.00
_cell.angle_gamma   90.00
#
_symmetry.space_group_name_H-M   'P 1'
#
loop_
_entity.id
_entity.type
_entity.pdbx_description
1 polymer ?
#
loop_
_entity_poly.entity_id
_entity_poly.type
_entity_poly.pdbx_seq_one_letter_code
_entity_poly.pdbx_strand_id
1 'polypeptide(L)'
;MRFSVRHATTYRYSTSIVLAPHVLRLSPRAMEGVARRSIMVTPAPVEQREELDADGNTITHVTFGSTPTSELHIESTFALETRPPVMPLVGASPPLPWPNATAVDPGVAAFARQVAAEAGNDPVAFLNRLCETMHARADKHVRTEGNAQDPAETLATWRGACRDYTVLFIAAARSLGLQARFVSGYQAAADTPDGQFYLHAWPEVFIPGAGWCGWDPTHGIPVGDGHVALCAAPDQLDTMPVTGGFYFNGATVTSRLDFDLRIETT
;
A
#
# COMPACT_ATOMS: atom_id res chain seq x y z
N MET A 1 9.61 -17.41 -1.42
CA MET A 1 10.70 -16.54 -0.89
C MET A 1 10.53 -16.42 0.61
N ARG A 2 11.61 -16.39 1.39
CA ARG A 2 11.54 -16.14 2.84
C ARG A 2 11.92 -14.70 3.11
N PHE A 3 11.15 -14.05 4.00
CA PHE A 3 11.38 -12.68 4.44
C PHE A 3 11.67 -12.61 5.92
N SER A 4 12.62 -11.76 6.30
CA SER A 4 12.80 -11.22 7.64
C SER A 4 12.73 -9.70 7.55
N VAL A 5 11.75 -9.10 8.21
CA VAL A 5 11.48 -7.67 8.12
C VAL A 5 11.57 -7.04 9.50
N ARG A 6 12.25 -5.89 9.58
CA ARG A 6 12.22 -4.96 10.70
C ARG A 6 11.88 -3.57 10.19
N HIS A 7 10.79 -3.01 10.67
CA HIS A 7 10.36 -1.65 10.37
C HIS A 7 10.21 -0.86 11.67
N ALA A 8 11.09 0.10 11.88
CA ALA A 8 11.04 1.02 13.00
C ALA A 8 10.64 2.41 12.53
N THR A 9 9.68 3.02 13.22
CA THR A 9 9.18 4.37 12.95
C THR A 9 9.24 5.18 14.23
N THR A 10 9.80 6.39 14.19
CA THR A 10 9.94 7.26 15.34
C THR A 10 9.39 8.65 15.02
N TYR A 11 8.38 9.06 15.76
CA TYR A 11 7.84 10.41 15.76
C TYR A 11 8.48 11.21 16.90
N ARG A 12 9.12 12.34 16.60
CA ARG A 12 9.66 13.28 17.56
C ARG A 12 8.87 14.57 17.53
N TYR A 13 8.40 14.99 18.67
CA TYR A 13 7.59 16.21 18.83
C TYR A 13 8.45 17.33 19.45
N SER A 14 8.23 18.57 19.01
CA SER A 14 8.97 19.74 19.48
C SER A 14 8.75 20.06 20.95
N THR A 15 7.74 19.46 21.57
CA THR A 15 7.42 19.57 23.00
C THR A 15 6.69 18.32 23.48
N SER A 16 6.52 18.19 24.79
CA SER A 16 5.76 17.08 25.37
C SER A 16 4.27 17.18 25.00
N ILE A 17 3.70 16.08 24.55
CA ILE A 17 2.29 15.90 24.16
C ILE A 17 1.71 14.68 24.89
N VAL A 18 0.40 14.55 24.90
CA VAL A 18 -0.28 13.32 25.35
C VAL A 18 -0.77 12.58 24.11
N LEU A 19 -0.34 11.33 23.94
CA LEU A 19 -0.73 10.51 22.79
C LEU A 19 -2.22 10.16 22.84
N ALA A 20 -2.92 10.37 21.76
CA ALA A 20 -4.26 9.85 21.52
C ALA A 20 -4.20 8.37 21.11
N PRO A 21 -5.33 7.64 21.01
CA PRO A 21 -5.33 6.29 20.45
C PRO A 21 -4.74 6.22 19.05
N HIS A 22 -4.01 5.15 18.76
CA HIS A 22 -3.39 4.89 17.46
C HIS A 22 -3.86 3.55 16.87
N VAL A 23 -3.84 3.49 15.56
CA VAL A 23 -4.10 2.28 14.77
C VAL A 23 -2.87 2.00 13.91
N LEU A 24 -2.34 0.79 14.04
CA LEU A 24 -1.14 0.34 13.34
C LEU A 24 -1.51 -0.75 12.34
N ARG A 25 -1.03 -0.61 11.10
CA ARG A 25 -1.17 -1.56 10.00
C ARG A 25 0.21 -1.97 9.51
N LEU A 26 1.00 -2.53 10.44
CA LEU A 26 2.41 -2.90 10.24
C LEU A 26 2.66 -4.41 10.41
N SER A 27 1.60 -5.19 10.60
CA SER A 27 1.65 -6.65 10.56
C SER A 27 1.33 -7.16 9.16
N PRO A 28 1.98 -8.23 8.67
CA PRO A 28 1.56 -8.85 7.43
C PRO A 28 0.10 -9.27 7.53
N ARG A 29 -0.63 -9.13 6.42
CA ARG A 29 -2.01 -9.62 6.33
C ARG A 29 -2.04 -11.09 6.72
N ALA A 30 -3.22 -11.57 7.17
CA ALA A 30 -3.40 -12.97 7.52
C ALA A 30 -3.02 -13.87 6.34
N MET A 31 -1.82 -14.43 6.40
CA MET A 31 -1.23 -15.32 5.39
C MET A 31 -0.77 -16.60 6.06
N GLU A 32 -0.90 -17.70 5.35
CA GLU A 32 -0.19 -18.92 5.74
C GLU A 32 1.32 -18.68 5.71
N GLY A 33 2.05 -19.16 6.70
CA GLY A 33 3.51 -19.08 6.73
C GLY A 33 4.13 -17.96 7.56
N VAL A 34 3.34 -17.18 8.32
CA VAL A 34 3.90 -16.23 9.29
C VAL A 34 4.48 -17.00 10.48
N ALA A 35 5.81 -17.02 10.59
CA ALA A 35 6.50 -17.78 11.62
C ALA A 35 6.64 -17.01 12.95
N ARG A 36 6.85 -15.70 12.87
CA ARG A 36 7.01 -14.79 14.00
C ARG A 36 6.51 -13.42 13.62
N ARG A 37 5.87 -12.73 14.55
CA ARG A 37 5.57 -11.29 14.42
C ARG A 37 5.53 -10.63 15.80
N SER A 38 5.95 -9.39 15.87
CA SER A 38 5.88 -8.56 17.06
C SER A 38 5.72 -7.10 16.67
N ILE A 39 4.90 -6.37 17.42
CA ILE A 39 4.86 -4.91 17.40
C ILE A 39 5.18 -4.41 18.81
N MET A 40 6.26 -3.64 18.91
CA MET A 40 6.65 -2.95 20.13
C MET A 40 6.37 -1.47 20.00
N VAL A 41 5.82 -0.85 21.05
CA VAL A 41 5.46 0.56 21.08
C VAL A 41 6.05 1.21 22.34
N THR A 42 6.69 2.35 22.17
CA THR A 42 7.28 3.15 23.27
C THR A 42 6.82 4.61 23.13
N PRO A 43 6.25 5.25 24.16
CA PRO A 43 6.06 4.71 25.51
C PRO A 43 5.12 3.51 25.54
N ALA A 44 5.26 2.67 26.57
CA ALA A 44 4.45 1.47 26.71
C ALA A 44 2.95 1.85 26.75
N PRO A 45 2.12 1.22 25.89
CA PRO A 45 0.69 1.49 25.87
C PRO A 45 -0.01 0.94 27.13
N VAL A 46 -1.15 1.52 27.48
CA VAL A 46 -2.05 0.98 28.51
C VAL A 46 -2.78 -0.26 27.97
N GLU A 47 -3.11 -0.25 26.68
CA GLU A 47 -3.74 -1.37 25.98
C GLU A 47 -3.17 -1.49 24.56
N GLN A 48 -2.90 -2.71 24.16
CA GLN A 48 -2.56 -3.07 22.78
C GLN A 48 -3.35 -4.31 22.38
N ARG A 49 -4.20 -4.18 21.37
CA ARG A 49 -5.10 -5.23 20.93
C ARG A 49 -5.01 -5.42 19.41
N GLU A 50 -4.94 -6.65 18.97
CA GLU A 50 -5.00 -7.01 17.55
C GLU A 50 -6.38 -7.51 17.16
N GLU A 51 -6.79 -7.21 15.94
CA GLU A 51 -7.99 -7.77 15.31
C GLU A 51 -7.78 -7.97 13.80
N LEU A 52 -8.60 -8.83 13.22
CA LEU A 52 -8.74 -8.92 11.76
C LEU A 52 -9.94 -8.09 11.34
N ASP A 53 -9.74 -7.20 10.37
CA ASP A 53 -10.85 -6.49 9.75
C ASP A 53 -11.56 -7.33 8.68
N ALA A 54 -12.63 -6.78 8.08
CA ALA A 54 -13.43 -7.46 7.06
C ALA A 54 -12.63 -7.76 5.77
N ASP A 55 -11.55 -7.02 5.51
CA ASP A 55 -10.67 -7.21 4.36
C ASP A 55 -9.53 -8.21 4.64
N GLY A 56 -9.46 -8.76 5.86
CA GLY A 56 -8.42 -9.69 6.31
C GLY A 56 -7.09 -9.01 6.64
N ASN A 57 -7.10 -7.72 6.96
CA ASN A 57 -5.92 -7.02 7.45
C ASN A 57 -5.76 -7.26 8.95
N THR A 58 -4.52 -7.42 9.40
CA THR A 58 -4.19 -7.46 10.83
C THR A 58 -4.01 -6.04 11.34
N ILE A 59 -4.97 -5.58 12.15
CA ILE A 59 -5.01 -4.23 12.71
C ILE A 59 -4.61 -4.27 14.17
N THR A 60 -3.67 -3.42 14.59
CA THR A 60 -3.28 -3.26 15.99
C THR A 60 -3.77 -1.92 16.52
N HIS A 61 -4.68 -1.97 17.50
CA HIS A 61 -5.15 -0.79 18.24
C HIS A 61 -4.27 -0.58 19.46
N VAL A 62 -3.87 0.68 19.68
CA VAL A 62 -2.99 1.08 20.77
C VAL A 62 -3.59 2.27 21.50
N THR A 63 -3.75 2.15 22.82
CA THR A 63 -4.18 3.26 23.69
C THR A 63 -3.10 3.60 24.70
N PHE A 64 -2.93 4.90 24.97
CA PHE A 64 -1.91 5.41 25.86
C PHE A 64 -2.54 6.03 27.10
N GLY A 65 -1.76 6.09 28.19
CA GLY A 65 -2.12 6.85 29.37
C GLY A 65 -1.94 8.37 29.18
N SER A 66 -2.20 9.12 30.23
CA SER A 66 -2.09 10.59 30.20
C SER A 66 -0.65 11.11 30.43
N THR A 67 0.35 10.23 30.49
CA THR A 67 1.75 10.65 30.69
C THR A 67 2.27 11.38 29.47
N PRO A 68 2.74 12.64 29.60
CA PRO A 68 3.30 13.37 28.48
C PRO A 68 4.59 12.73 27.96
N THR A 69 4.77 12.78 26.64
CA THR A 69 5.98 12.30 25.95
C THR A 69 6.36 13.25 24.82
N SER A 70 7.63 13.30 24.46
CA SER A 70 8.13 14.01 23.27
C SER A 70 8.48 13.04 22.12
N GLU A 71 8.26 11.73 22.32
CA GLU A 71 8.58 10.72 21.30
C GLU A 71 7.55 9.59 21.32
N LEU A 72 7.23 9.07 20.11
CA LEU A 72 6.54 7.80 19.90
C LEU A 72 7.40 6.94 19.00
N HIS A 73 7.83 5.79 19.49
CA HIS A 73 8.57 4.80 18.73
C HIS A 73 7.72 3.53 18.53
N ILE A 74 7.65 3.05 17.30
CA ILE A 74 6.92 1.85 16.91
C ILE A 74 7.89 0.97 16.12
N GLU A 75 8.05 -0.28 16.54
CA GLU A 75 8.86 -1.26 15.84
C GLU A 75 8.03 -2.50 15.53
N SER A 76 7.91 -2.83 14.25
CA SER A 76 7.33 -4.07 13.75
C SER A 76 8.44 -4.99 13.29
N THR A 77 8.42 -6.24 13.75
CA THR A 77 9.30 -7.30 13.27
C THR A 77 8.48 -8.53 12.91
N PHE A 78 8.81 -9.16 11.78
CA PHE A 78 8.20 -10.44 11.42
C PHE A 78 9.10 -11.25 10.49
N ALA A 79 8.82 -12.55 10.44
CA ALA A 79 9.39 -13.46 9.46
C ALA A 79 8.25 -14.29 8.85
N LEU A 80 8.29 -14.46 7.54
CA LEU A 80 7.28 -15.23 6.81
C LEU A 80 7.86 -15.86 5.54
N GLU A 81 7.13 -16.82 4.99
CA GLU A 81 7.41 -17.40 3.69
C GLU A 81 6.27 -17.08 2.73
N THR A 82 6.61 -16.43 1.62
CA THR A 82 5.68 -16.12 0.53
C THR A 82 5.72 -17.21 -0.54
N ARG A 83 4.61 -17.34 -1.27
CA ARG A 83 4.50 -18.22 -2.45
C ARG A 83 4.04 -17.40 -3.63
N PRO A 84 4.48 -17.75 -4.87
CA PRO A 84 3.92 -17.12 -6.06
C PRO A 84 2.40 -17.28 -6.09
N PRO A 85 1.63 -16.19 -6.31
CA PRO A 85 0.19 -16.29 -6.48
C PRO A 85 -0.15 -16.99 -7.79
N VAL A 86 -1.33 -17.58 -7.83
CA VAL A 86 -1.90 -18.09 -9.10
C VAL A 86 -2.48 -16.91 -9.85
N MET A 87 -1.88 -16.59 -10.99
CA MET A 87 -2.37 -15.50 -11.83
C MET A 87 -3.54 -15.98 -12.72
N PRO A 88 -4.54 -15.11 -12.96
CA PRO A 88 -5.67 -15.45 -13.82
C PRO A 88 -5.24 -15.59 -15.29
N LEU A 89 -5.97 -16.41 -16.01
CA LEU A 89 -5.73 -16.65 -17.43
C LEU A 89 -6.39 -15.56 -18.30
N VAL A 90 -5.69 -15.14 -19.35
CA VAL A 90 -6.27 -14.30 -20.42
C VAL A 90 -7.39 -15.08 -21.12
N GLY A 91 -8.51 -14.42 -21.42
CA GLY A 91 -9.66 -15.02 -22.08
C GLY A 91 -10.63 -15.77 -21.15
N ALA A 92 -10.35 -15.82 -19.83
CA ALA A 92 -11.20 -16.51 -18.88
C ALA A 92 -12.40 -15.67 -18.38
N SER A 93 -12.43 -14.37 -18.67
CA SER A 93 -13.47 -13.44 -18.20
C SER A 93 -14.17 -12.74 -19.36
N PRO A 94 -15.42 -12.25 -19.15
CA PRO A 94 -16.11 -11.44 -20.15
C PRO A 94 -15.32 -10.19 -20.54
N PRO A 95 -15.47 -9.70 -21.80
CA PRO A 95 -14.74 -8.51 -22.25
C PRO A 95 -15.18 -7.23 -21.50
N LEU A 96 -14.25 -6.26 -21.42
CA LEU A 96 -14.50 -4.93 -20.87
C LEU A 96 -15.31 -4.05 -21.84
N PRO A 97 -16.05 -3.03 -21.33
CA PRO A 97 -16.20 -2.67 -19.90
C PRO A 97 -17.23 -3.56 -19.19
N TRP A 98 -17.02 -3.79 -17.89
CA TRP A 98 -18.01 -4.46 -17.04
C TRP A 98 -19.05 -3.46 -16.49
N PRO A 99 -20.21 -3.95 -16.01
CA PRO A 99 -21.15 -3.15 -15.23
C PRO A 99 -20.47 -2.52 -13.99
N ASN A 100 -21.06 -1.43 -13.49
CA ASN A 100 -20.58 -0.70 -12.30
C ASN A 100 -19.27 0.10 -12.51
N ALA A 101 -19.01 0.57 -13.73
CA ALA A 101 -17.94 1.53 -13.97
C ALA A 101 -18.10 2.77 -13.07
N THR A 102 -17.02 3.17 -12.40
CA THR A 102 -16.98 4.36 -11.57
C THR A 102 -16.62 5.57 -12.42
N ALA A 103 -17.27 6.70 -12.19
CA ALA A 103 -16.91 7.97 -12.80
C ALA A 103 -15.53 8.41 -12.29
N VAL A 104 -14.62 8.69 -13.22
CA VAL A 104 -13.27 9.21 -12.96
C VAL A 104 -13.00 10.39 -13.89
N ASP A 105 -11.84 11.02 -13.77
CA ASP A 105 -11.40 12.04 -14.71
C ASP A 105 -11.55 11.55 -16.18
N PRO A 106 -12.07 12.39 -17.09
CA PRO A 106 -12.28 11.99 -18.50
C PRO A 106 -11.01 11.56 -19.22
N GLY A 107 -9.84 12.14 -18.90
CA GLY A 107 -8.54 11.76 -19.46
C GLY A 107 -8.12 10.37 -18.98
N VAL A 108 -8.30 10.08 -17.69
CA VAL A 108 -8.02 8.75 -17.12
C VAL A 108 -8.94 7.69 -17.75
N ALA A 109 -10.23 7.99 -17.90
CA ALA A 109 -11.19 7.08 -18.55
C ALA A 109 -10.87 6.86 -20.04
N ALA A 110 -10.40 7.89 -20.75
CA ALA A 110 -9.98 7.77 -22.16
C ALA A 110 -8.72 6.91 -22.29
N PHE A 111 -7.73 7.14 -21.42
CA PHE A 111 -6.51 6.33 -21.34
C PHE A 111 -6.82 4.85 -21.07
N ALA A 112 -7.68 4.57 -20.08
CA ALA A 112 -8.09 3.21 -19.76
C ALA A 112 -8.76 2.50 -20.95
N ARG A 113 -9.70 3.17 -21.65
CA ARG A 113 -10.36 2.62 -22.84
C ARG A 113 -9.38 2.35 -23.97
N GLN A 114 -8.41 3.23 -24.20
CA GLN A 114 -7.38 3.02 -25.22
C GLN A 114 -6.58 1.76 -24.91
N VAL A 115 -6.05 1.63 -23.69
CA VAL A 115 -5.25 0.45 -23.26
C VAL A 115 -6.08 -0.83 -23.34
N ALA A 116 -7.37 -0.78 -22.96
CA ALA A 116 -8.27 -1.92 -23.05
C ALA A 116 -8.51 -2.36 -24.50
N ALA A 117 -8.73 -1.42 -25.41
CA ALA A 117 -8.88 -1.71 -26.84
C ALA A 117 -7.62 -2.35 -27.43
N GLU A 118 -6.43 -1.84 -27.08
CA GLU A 118 -5.13 -2.41 -27.48
C GLU A 118 -4.93 -3.85 -26.93
N ALA A 119 -5.56 -4.18 -25.81
CA ALA A 119 -5.56 -5.49 -25.16
C ALA A 119 -6.73 -6.40 -25.59
N GLY A 120 -7.48 -6.04 -26.64
CA GLY A 120 -8.64 -6.80 -27.10
C GLY A 120 -9.82 -6.80 -26.14
N ASN A 121 -9.89 -5.86 -25.22
CA ASN A 121 -10.87 -5.73 -24.11
C ASN A 121 -10.90 -6.94 -23.16
N ASP A 122 -9.90 -7.80 -23.17
CA ASP A 122 -9.74 -8.84 -22.14
C ASP A 122 -9.27 -8.20 -20.83
N PRO A 123 -9.92 -8.49 -19.68
CA PRO A 123 -9.58 -7.85 -18.41
C PRO A 123 -8.14 -8.11 -17.98
N VAL A 124 -7.66 -9.34 -18.11
CA VAL A 124 -6.30 -9.71 -17.64
C VAL A 124 -5.24 -9.14 -18.56
N ALA A 125 -5.47 -9.22 -19.89
CA ALA A 125 -4.58 -8.59 -20.87
C ALA A 125 -4.53 -7.07 -20.71
N PHE A 126 -5.68 -6.42 -20.41
CA PHE A 126 -5.75 -5.00 -20.09
C PHE A 126 -4.89 -4.65 -18.85
N LEU A 127 -5.03 -5.38 -17.75
CA LEU A 127 -4.29 -5.11 -16.52
C LEU A 127 -2.78 -5.31 -16.69
N ASN A 128 -2.37 -6.34 -17.41
CA ASN A 128 -0.97 -6.55 -17.77
C ASN A 128 -0.46 -5.38 -18.63
N ARG A 129 -1.19 -5.03 -19.69
CA ARG A 129 -0.82 -3.94 -20.59
C ARG A 129 -0.79 -2.58 -19.89
N LEU A 130 -1.74 -2.33 -18.99
CA LEU A 130 -1.78 -1.13 -18.15
C LEU A 130 -0.53 -1.03 -17.27
N CYS A 131 -0.18 -2.12 -16.59
CA CYS A 131 1.01 -2.23 -15.75
C CYS A 131 2.29 -1.92 -16.55
N GLU A 132 2.50 -2.58 -17.69
CA GLU A 132 3.63 -2.37 -18.58
C GLU A 132 3.68 -0.93 -19.13
N THR A 133 2.54 -0.39 -19.55
CA THR A 133 2.46 0.97 -20.12
C THR A 133 2.81 2.02 -19.07
N MET A 134 2.31 1.86 -17.85
CA MET A 134 2.60 2.77 -16.76
C MET A 134 4.08 2.70 -16.37
N HIS A 135 4.63 1.50 -16.22
CA HIS A 135 6.05 1.31 -15.94
C HIS A 135 6.96 1.97 -16.98
N ALA A 136 6.66 1.74 -18.27
CA ALA A 136 7.47 2.28 -19.37
C ALA A 136 7.48 3.82 -19.45
N ARG A 137 6.44 4.48 -18.94
CA ARG A 137 6.30 5.94 -18.94
C ARG A 137 6.69 6.61 -17.63
N ALA A 138 6.83 5.82 -16.55
CA ALA A 138 7.00 6.33 -15.20
C ALA A 138 8.33 7.10 -15.02
N ASP A 139 8.24 8.36 -14.61
CA ASP A 139 9.32 9.14 -14.00
C ASP A 139 9.21 8.98 -12.48
N LYS A 140 9.91 7.97 -11.95
CA LYS A 140 9.78 7.50 -10.57
C LYS A 140 10.54 8.39 -9.60
N HIS A 141 9.88 8.77 -8.52
CA HIS A 141 10.47 9.53 -7.43
C HIS A 141 10.17 8.89 -6.08
N VAL A 142 11.17 8.90 -5.19
CA VAL A 142 10.94 8.61 -3.79
C VAL A 142 10.35 9.87 -3.14
N ARG A 143 9.15 9.74 -2.58
CA ARG A 143 8.46 10.80 -1.84
C ARG A 143 7.98 10.24 -0.51
N THR A 144 8.62 10.65 0.57
CA THR A 144 8.37 10.12 1.92
C THR A 144 7.14 10.71 2.59
N GLU A 145 6.65 11.86 2.11
CA GLU A 145 5.54 12.59 2.72
C GLU A 145 4.35 12.77 1.75
N GLY A 146 3.21 13.08 2.32
CA GLY A 146 1.96 13.40 1.62
C GLY A 146 1.23 12.19 1.05
N ASN A 147 -0.04 12.41 0.71
CA ASN A 147 -0.90 11.42 0.08
C ASN A 147 -0.54 11.22 -1.40
N ALA A 148 -1.20 10.26 -2.05
CA ALA A 148 -1.12 10.11 -3.50
C ALA A 148 -1.62 11.36 -4.21
N GLN A 149 -1.04 11.66 -5.37
CA GLN A 149 -1.50 12.69 -6.29
C GLN A 149 -2.86 12.29 -6.87
N ASP A 150 -3.57 13.28 -7.43
CA ASP A 150 -4.73 13.01 -8.25
C ASP A 150 -4.35 12.14 -9.46
N PRO A 151 -5.16 11.13 -9.83
CA PRO A 151 -4.89 10.28 -11.01
C PRO A 151 -4.67 11.06 -12.31
N ALA A 152 -5.41 12.16 -12.53
CA ALA A 152 -5.26 12.98 -13.72
C ALA A 152 -3.91 13.73 -13.73
N GLU A 153 -3.42 14.19 -12.59
CA GLU A 153 -2.10 14.80 -12.44
C GLU A 153 -0.99 13.80 -12.76
N THR A 154 -1.09 12.60 -12.17
CA THR A 154 -0.12 11.52 -12.43
C THR A 154 -0.12 11.11 -13.90
N LEU A 155 -1.28 11.00 -14.54
CA LEU A 155 -1.41 10.69 -15.97
C LEU A 155 -0.80 11.79 -16.86
N ALA A 156 -1.01 13.06 -16.51
CA ALA A 156 -0.52 14.18 -17.29
C ALA A 156 1.01 14.33 -17.23
N THR A 157 1.59 14.06 -16.07
CA THR A 157 3.02 14.29 -15.82
C THR A 157 3.88 13.04 -15.91
N TRP A 158 3.29 11.86 -15.71
CA TRP A 158 3.97 10.56 -15.51
C TRP A 158 5.01 10.58 -14.39
N ARG A 159 4.95 11.58 -13.53
CA ARG A 159 5.90 11.79 -12.44
C ARG A 159 5.23 11.48 -11.10
N GLY A 160 5.80 10.52 -10.34
CA GLY A 160 5.19 10.13 -9.09
C GLY A 160 5.97 9.09 -8.30
N ALA A 161 5.48 8.81 -7.09
CA ALA A 161 5.88 7.69 -6.25
C ALA A 161 4.99 6.47 -6.53
N CYS A 162 5.33 5.31 -5.95
CA CYS A 162 4.56 4.07 -6.08
C CYS A 162 3.05 4.25 -5.81
N ARG A 163 2.70 5.03 -4.78
CA ARG A 163 1.30 5.30 -4.42
C ARG A 163 0.54 6.10 -5.47
N ASP A 164 1.21 6.97 -6.22
CA ASP A 164 0.60 7.79 -7.28
C ASP A 164 0.21 6.91 -8.47
N TYR A 165 1.12 6.02 -8.88
CA TYR A 165 0.83 5.02 -9.92
C TYR A 165 -0.23 4.01 -9.47
N THR A 166 -0.23 3.61 -8.19
CA THR A 166 -1.26 2.74 -7.63
C THR A 166 -2.65 3.35 -7.76
N VAL A 167 -2.82 4.62 -7.40
CA VAL A 167 -4.12 5.31 -7.46
C VAL A 167 -4.56 5.56 -8.90
N LEU A 168 -3.64 5.90 -9.82
CA LEU A 168 -3.93 5.99 -11.25
C LEU A 168 -4.39 4.64 -11.83
N PHE A 169 -3.69 3.55 -11.51
CA PHE A 169 -4.07 2.21 -11.94
C PHE A 169 -5.47 1.82 -11.46
N ILE A 170 -5.76 2.05 -10.19
CA ILE A 170 -7.07 1.79 -9.57
C ILE A 170 -8.16 2.59 -10.27
N ALA A 171 -7.94 3.88 -10.53
CA ALA A 171 -8.90 4.74 -11.23
C ALA A 171 -9.16 4.23 -12.67
N ALA A 172 -8.11 3.86 -13.40
CA ALA A 172 -8.24 3.28 -14.74
C ALA A 172 -9.03 1.96 -14.73
N ALA A 173 -8.74 1.05 -13.81
CA ALA A 173 -9.47 -0.21 -13.66
C ALA A 173 -10.95 0.01 -13.30
N ARG A 174 -11.22 0.87 -12.33
CA ARG A 174 -12.59 1.19 -11.88
C ARG A 174 -13.42 1.88 -12.95
N SER A 175 -12.79 2.67 -13.83
CA SER A 175 -13.49 3.31 -14.97
C SER A 175 -14.05 2.31 -15.99
N LEU A 176 -13.55 1.09 -15.98
CA LEU A 176 -14.00 -0.02 -16.83
C LEU A 176 -14.85 -1.06 -16.08
N GLY A 177 -15.25 -0.76 -14.83
CA GLY A 177 -16.11 -1.61 -14.01
C GLY A 177 -15.39 -2.66 -13.17
N LEU A 178 -14.06 -2.71 -13.21
CA LEU A 178 -13.27 -3.64 -12.38
C LEU A 178 -13.26 -3.17 -10.92
N GLN A 179 -13.44 -4.10 -9.98
CA GLN A 179 -13.22 -3.83 -8.58
C GLN A 179 -11.70 -3.81 -8.31
N ALA A 180 -11.22 -2.71 -7.80
CA ALA A 180 -9.80 -2.52 -7.48
C ALA A 180 -9.63 -1.91 -6.10
N ARG A 181 -8.50 -2.22 -5.44
CA ARG A 181 -8.17 -1.71 -4.11
C ARG A 181 -6.70 -1.37 -4.00
N PHE A 182 -6.37 -0.53 -3.04
CA PHE A 182 -5.02 -0.13 -2.70
C PHE A 182 -4.40 -1.13 -1.73
N VAL A 183 -3.13 -1.48 -1.92
CA VAL A 183 -2.34 -2.30 -1.00
C VAL A 183 -1.10 -1.53 -0.59
N SER A 184 -0.84 -1.46 0.72
CA SER A 184 0.44 -1.06 1.28
C SER A 184 1.22 -2.29 1.74
N GLY A 185 2.53 -2.29 1.56
CA GLY A 185 3.34 -3.44 1.92
C GLY A 185 4.84 -3.24 1.68
N TYR A 186 5.55 -4.33 1.50
CA TYR A 186 6.97 -4.35 1.21
C TYR A 186 7.26 -5.11 -0.08
N GLN A 187 8.37 -4.75 -0.71
CA GLN A 187 8.90 -5.40 -1.89
C GLN A 187 10.36 -5.80 -1.64
N ALA A 188 10.75 -6.98 -2.12
CA ALA A 188 12.04 -7.61 -1.82
C ALA A 188 13.27 -6.87 -2.39
N ALA A 189 13.10 -6.09 -3.45
CA ALA A 189 14.18 -5.32 -4.06
C ALA A 189 14.13 -3.85 -3.61
N ALA A 190 15.29 -3.31 -3.21
CA ALA A 190 15.46 -1.87 -3.01
C ALA A 190 15.76 -1.21 -4.37
N ASP A 191 14.72 -1.04 -5.20
CA ASP A 191 14.85 -0.35 -6.50
C ASP A 191 14.69 1.16 -6.34
N THR A 192 15.56 1.74 -5.52
CA THR A 192 15.58 3.17 -5.20
C THR A 192 16.98 3.74 -5.44
N PRO A 193 17.11 5.02 -5.84
CA PRO A 193 18.42 5.63 -6.14
C PRO A 193 19.42 5.60 -4.98
N ASP A 194 18.92 5.56 -3.74
CA ASP A 194 19.72 5.52 -2.51
C ASP A 194 19.93 4.08 -1.97
N GLY A 195 19.35 3.08 -2.62
CA GLY A 195 19.43 1.67 -2.20
C GLY A 195 18.70 1.37 -0.90
N GLN A 196 17.84 2.27 -0.40
CA GLN A 196 17.06 2.06 0.82
C GLN A 196 15.73 1.39 0.52
N PHE A 197 15.27 0.59 1.47
CA PHE A 197 13.91 0.07 1.46
C PHE A 197 12.92 1.14 1.95
N TYR A 198 11.78 1.19 1.29
CA TYR A 198 10.64 2.04 1.66
C TYR A 198 9.38 1.20 1.74
N LEU A 199 8.38 1.71 2.45
CA LEU A 199 7.04 1.18 2.33
C LEU A 199 6.59 1.32 0.87
N HIS A 200 6.09 0.23 0.31
CA HIS A 200 5.68 0.14 -1.09
C HIS A 200 4.16 0.08 -1.22
N ALA A 201 3.66 0.38 -2.41
CA ALA A 201 2.24 0.32 -2.72
C ALA A 201 2.01 -0.25 -4.12
N TRP A 202 0.90 -1.02 -4.25
CA TRP A 202 0.42 -1.56 -5.52
C TRP A 202 -1.09 -1.72 -5.53
N PRO A 203 -1.74 -1.76 -6.71
CA PRO A 203 -3.15 -2.10 -6.85
C PRO A 203 -3.37 -3.61 -6.80
N GLU A 204 -4.48 -4.03 -6.22
CA GLU A 204 -5.10 -5.34 -6.44
C GLU A 204 -6.44 -5.16 -7.15
N VAL A 205 -6.73 -6.07 -8.09
CA VAL A 205 -7.99 -6.11 -8.84
C VAL A 205 -8.65 -7.46 -8.65
N PHE A 206 -9.97 -7.45 -8.39
CA PHE A 206 -10.73 -8.68 -8.25
C PHE A 206 -11.08 -9.25 -9.63
N ILE A 207 -10.64 -10.50 -9.87
CA ILE A 207 -10.93 -11.25 -11.09
C ILE A 207 -11.80 -12.46 -10.70
N PRO A 208 -13.01 -12.59 -11.28
CA PRO A 208 -13.86 -13.74 -11.05
C PRO A 208 -13.13 -15.06 -11.29
N GLY A 209 -13.23 -15.97 -10.33
CA GLY A 209 -12.56 -17.27 -10.36
C GLY A 209 -11.10 -17.26 -9.87
N ALA A 210 -10.44 -16.11 -9.81
CA ALA A 210 -9.08 -15.99 -9.29
C ALA A 210 -9.01 -15.19 -7.97
N GLY A 211 -10.01 -14.35 -7.69
CA GLY A 211 -10.01 -13.48 -6.50
C GLY A 211 -9.18 -12.20 -6.70
N TRP A 212 -8.62 -11.69 -5.63
CA TRP A 212 -7.78 -10.49 -5.66
C TRP A 212 -6.39 -10.81 -6.19
N CYS A 213 -6.04 -10.17 -7.31
CA CYS A 213 -4.74 -10.31 -7.98
C CYS A 213 -4.05 -8.95 -8.03
N GLY A 214 -2.73 -8.92 -7.79
CA GLY A 214 -1.96 -7.69 -7.71
C GLY A 214 -1.11 -7.42 -8.96
N TRP A 215 -0.93 -6.16 -9.29
CA TRP A 215 -0.01 -5.64 -10.30
C TRP A 215 0.87 -4.57 -9.68
N ASP A 216 2.13 -4.52 -10.04
CA ASP A 216 3.06 -3.49 -9.57
C ASP A 216 3.49 -2.59 -10.74
N PRO A 217 2.79 -1.47 -10.99
CA PRO A 217 3.12 -0.58 -12.09
C PRO A 217 4.44 0.18 -11.87
N THR A 218 4.98 0.20 -10.64
CA THR A 218 6.30 0.77 -10.38
C THR A 218 7.40 -0.10 -10.96
N HIS A 219 7.25 -1.42 -10.89
CA HIS A 219 8.23 -2.39 -11.40
C HIS A 219 7.81 -3.01 -12.75
N GLY A 220 6.57 -2.80 -13.20
CA GLY A 220 6.05 -3.33 -14.47
C GLY A 220 5.78 -4.84 -14.43
N ILE A 221 5.50 -5.39 -13.27
CA ILE A 221 5.34 -6.83 -13.04
C ILE A 221 4.04 -7.15 -12.31
N PRO A 222 3.48 -8.35 -12.47
CA PRO A 222 2.47 -8.85 -11.54
C PRO A 222 3.08 -9.02 -10.15
N VAL A 223 2.26 -8.84 -9.12
CA VAL A 223 2.66 -9.11 -7.74
C VAL A 223 2.97 -10.59 -7.58
N GLY A 224 4.13 -10.87 -7.03
CA GLY A 224 4.68 -12.22 -6.87
C GLY A 224 5.10 -12.52 -5.43
N ASP A 225 5.91 -13.55 -5.27
CA ASP A 225 6.48 -13.95 -3.99
C ASP A 225 7.51 -12.94 -3.44
N GLY A 226 7.92 -11.95 -4.23
CA GLY A 226 8.73 -10.81 -3.80
C GLY A 226 7.94 -9.70 -3.09
N HIS A 227 6.63 -9.85 -2.84
CA HIS A 227 5.78 -8.84 -2.21
C HIS A 227 5.16 -9.34 -0.92
N VAL A 228 5.11 -8.48 0.10
CA VAL A 228 4.47 -8.75 1.39
C VAL A 228 3.41 -7.69 1.66
N ALA A 229 2.13 -8.05 1.55
CA ALA A 229 1.03 -7.14 1.84
C ALA A 229 0.85 -6.95 3.36
N LEU A 230 0.73 -5.69 3.79
CA LEU A 230 0.41 -5.32 5.16
C LEU A 230 -1.06 -4.97 5.32
N CYS A 231 -1.58 -4.13 4.44
CA CYS A 231 -2.95 -3.68 4.48
C CYS A 231 -3.49 -3.48 3.06
N ALA A 232 -4.72 -3.92 2.83
CA ALA A 232 -5.46 -3.68 1.59
C ALA A 232 -6.82 -3.06 1.93
N ALA A 233 -7.17 -1.97 1.25
CA ALA A 233 -8.44 -1.26 1.44
C ALA A 233 -8.85 -0.54 0.15
N PRO A 234 -10.12 -0.13 0.01
CA PRO A 234 -10.57 0.62 -1.18
C PRO A 234 -9.74 1.86 -1.47
N ASP A 235 -9.31 2.59 -0.45
CA ASP A 235 -8.59 3.85 -0.56
C ASP A 235 -7.25 3.84 0.19
N GLN A 236 -6.31 4.66 -0.28
CA GLN A 236 -4.97 4.79 0.33
C GLN A 236 -5.04 5.15 1.82
N LEU A 237 -5.92 6.06 2.22
CA LEU A 237 -5.97 6.56 3.60
C LEU A 237 -6.30 5.45 4.60
N ASP A 238 -7.05 4.43 4.19
CA ASP A 238 -7.40 3.28 5.01
C ASP A 238 -6.26 2.27 5.15
N THR A 239 -5.19 2.43 4.35
CA THR A 239 -3.98 1.58 4.40
C THR A 239 -2.78 2.25 5.05
N MET A 240 -2.94 3.46 5.61
CA MET A 240 -1.84 4.17 6.25
C MET A 240 -1.23 3.33 7.37
N PRO A 241 0.11 3.16 7.41
CA PRO A 241 0.79 2.26 8.35
C PRO A 241 0.55 2.64 9.81
N VAL A 242 0.46 3.92 10.09
CA VAL A 242 0.18 4.48 11.42
C VAL A 242 -0.86 5.58 11.27
N THR A 243 -1.97 5.45 11.95
CA THR A 243 -2.98 6.50 12.10
C THR A 243 -3.19 6.79 13.58
N GLY A 244 -3.22 8.06 13.95
CA GLY A 244 -3.40 8.48 15.35
C GLY A 244 -3.20 9.98 15.47
N GLY A 245 -3.12 10.45 16.70
CA GLY A 245 -2.93 11.87 16.98
C GLY A 245 -2.39 12.10 18.39
N PHE A 246 -2.47 13.34 18.81
CA PHE A 246 -2.05 13.73 20.17
C PHE A 246 -2.90 14.89 20.68
N TYR A 247 -2.94 15.03 21.98
CA TYR A 247 -3.55 16.16 22.70
C TYR A 247 -2.46 17.12 23.15
N PHE A 248 -2.66 18.40 22.93
CA PHE A 248 -1.73 19.46 23.30
C PHE A 248 -2.49 20.75 23.65
N ASN A 249 -2.11 21.39 24.76
CA ASN A 249 -2.71 22.64 25.23
C ASN A 249 -1.77 23.83 24.99
N GLY A 250 -1.22 23.97 23.79
CA GLY A 250 -0.29 25.04 23.43
C GLY A 250 -0.56 25.61 22.05
N ALA A 251 0.25 26.57 21.63
CA ALA A 251 0.04 27.27 20.36
C ALA A 251 0.41 26.43 19.15
N THR A 252 1.51 25.69 19.18
CA THR A 252 1.99 24.92 18.02
C THR A 252 2.87 23.74 18.46
N VAL A 253 2.68 22.59 17.82
CA VAL A 253 3.58 21.44 17.89
C VAL A 253 4.02 21.07 16.50
N THR A 254 5.30 20.90 16.28
CA THR A 254 5.85 20.28 15.09
C THR A 254 6.27 18.86 15.38
N SER A 255 6.13 17.98 14.41
CA SER A 255 6.61 16.60 14.50
C SER A 255 7.58 16.31 13.37
N ARG A 256 8.54 15.44 13.67
CA ARG A 256 9.45 14.86 12.69
C ARG A 256 9.28 13.35 12.72
N LEU A 257 9.21 12.75 11.53
CA LEU A 257 9.17 11.30 11.34
C LEU A 257 10.55 10.82 10.86
N ASP A 258 11.12 9.87 11.58
CA ASP A 258 12.27 9.09 11.14
C ASP A 258 11.86 7.61 11.03
N PHE A 259 12.38 6.88 10.05
CA PHE A 259 12.13 5.45 9.92
C PHE A 259 13.40 4.68 9.53
N ASP A 260 13.44 3.40 9.88
CA ASP A 260 14.47 2.43 9.49
C ASP A 260 13.76 1.14 9.06
N LEU A 261 13.90 0.78 7.79
CA LEU A 261 13.30 -0.42 7.22
C LEU A 261 14.41 -1.35 6.71
N ARG A 262 14.43 -2.57 7.24
CA ARG A 262 15.36 -3.62 6.82
C ARG A 262 14.57 -4.83 6.35
N ILE A 263 14.92 -5.32 5.18
CA ILE A 263 14.33 -6.50 4.56
C ILE A 263 15.45 -7.43 4.16
N GLU A 264 15.43 -8.63 4.69
CA GLU A 264 16.34 -9.72 4.31
C GLU A 264 15.51 -10.82 3.64
N THR A 265 16.00 -11.34 2.52
CA THR A 265 15.34 -12.40 1.73
C THR A 265 16.26 -13.56 1.46
N THR A 266 15.72 -14.80 1.47
CA THR A 266 16.40 -16.04 1.12
C THR A 266 15.51 -17.00 0.34
#